data_158abbb5392531df0df69c0a31cf976b
#
_entry.id   158abbb5392531df0df69c0a31cf976b
#
_cell.length_a   1.000
_cell.length_b   1.000
_cell.length_c   1.000
_cell.angle_alpha   90.00
_cell.angle_beta   90.00
_cell.angle_gamma   90.00
#
_symmetry.space_group_name_H-M   'P 1'
#
loop_
_entity.id
_entity.type
_entity.pdbx_description
1 polymer ?
#
loop_
_entity_poly.entity_id
_entity_poly.type
_entity_poly.pdbx_seq_one_letter_code
_entity_poly.pdbx_strand_id
1 'polypeptide(L)'
;MKKLVLSAILIASTALGALAQEGRGFYLKPTGSYFIKVTPVEFPNVGELQPRDRVFNINPLTGAQTLISEETITGSFGEGWRAGLTGGFRFNSVVAFEMGVNYFQSDKQTMARQTGYNQVNGATLLSIHSQGQAKALDLTPSLVFHVPTSKNFRPYLKIGAVLPVYGYLDISTTVNDQTGAIASEINPAFRAVELTREERIEPRPTIGFLGAAGFSVPIGNKISFFSEIEYRNVSVSSKEKEITRFEGTGTTLTGTRVPLTIDNVPTAQRYTDYHKKIDQNSNVPGNANYDPDKKGDDLRSYINIGGLGMNVGLKLAF
;
A
#
# COMPACT_ATOMS: atom_id res chain seq x y z
N MET A 1 -0.31 20.29 -24.98
CA MET A 1 0.12 20.02 -23.60
C MET A 1 1.60 20.34 -23.32
N LYS A 2 2.60 19.89 -24.11
CA LYS A 2 4.03 20.20 -23.88
C LYS A 2 4.35 21.69 -23.88
N LYS A 3 3.72 22.51 -24.74
CA LYS A 3 3.93 23.98 -24.81
C LYS A 3 3.36 24.72 -23.60
N LEU A 4 2.25 24.25 -23.01
CA LEU A 4 1.66 24.83 -21.80
C LEU A 4 2.51 24.59 -20.55
N VAL A 5 3.13 23.41 -20.44
CA VAL A 5 4.06 23.09 -19.35
C VAL A 5 5.33 23.94 -19.44
N LEU A 6 5.88 24.13 -20.64
CA LEU A 6 7.07 24.96 -20.84
C LEU A 6 6.78 26.45 -20.51
N SER A 7 5.60 26.96 -20.91
CA SER A 7 5.19 28.33 -20.59
C SER A 7 4.96 28.54 -19.09
N ALA A 8 4.39 27.56 -18.39
CA ALA A 8 4.21 27.60 -16.94
C ALA A 8 5.55 27.61 -16.19
N ILE A 9 6.54 26.85 -16.68
CA ILE A 9 7.90 26.83 -16.11
C ILE A 9 8.60 28.18 -16.35
N LEU A 10 8.44 28.78 -17.53
CA LEU A 10 9.07 30.05 -17.87
C LEU A 10 8.45 31.22 -17.07
N ILE A 11 7.14 31.24 -16.87
CA ILE A 11 6.43 32.24 -16.05
C ILE A 11 6.83 32.09 -14.58
N ALA A 12 6.96 30.86 -14.08
CA ALA A 12 7.45 30.60 -12.73
C ALA A 12 8.88 31.12 -12.52
N SER A 13 9.77 31.00 -13.52
CA SER A 13 11.16 31.45 -13.40
C SER A 13 11.32 32.97 -13.43
N THR A 14 10.47 33.71 -14.12
CA THR A 14 10.51 35.19 -14.16
C THR A 14 9.89 35.83 -12.91
N ALA A 15 8.86 35.21 -12.31
CA ALA A 15 8.27 35.66 -11.03
C ALA A 15 9.23 35.46 -9.83
N LEU A 16 10.18 34.53 -9.93
CA LEU A 16 11.14 34.22 -8.86
C LEU A 16 12.24 35.29 -8.64
N GLY A 17 12.51 36.16 -9.64
CA GLY A 17 13.53 37.21 -9.54
C GLY A 17 13.12 38.46 -8.77
N ALA A 18 11.83 38.70 -8.54
CA ALA A 18 11.32 39.96 -8.00
C ALA A 18 11.12 40.01 -6.47
N LEU A 19 11.38 38.93 -5.73
CA LEU A 19 11.00 38.81 -4.30
C LEU A 19 12.21 38.63 -3.35
N ALA A 20 13.41 39.01 -3.74
CA ALA A 20 14.59 38.93 -2.90
C ALA A 20 14.65 40.06 -1.85
N GLN A 21 13.69 40.06 -0.88
CA GLN A 21 13.87 40.77 0.37
C GLN A 21 14.43 39.83 1.44
N GLU A 22 15.32 40.33 2.30
CA GLU A 22 15.99 39.55 3.35
C GLU A 22 15.02 38.65 4.12
N GLY A 23 15.25 37.33 4.06
CA GLY A 23 14.46 36.33 4.78
C GLY A 23 13.24 35.76 4.03
N ARG A 24 12.87 36.30 2.86
CA ARG A 24 11.81 35.77 2.00
C ARG A 24 12.39 35.11 0.76
N GLY A 25 11.77 34.05 0.26
CA GLY A 25 12.23 33.42 -0.98
C GLY A 25 11.62 32.05 -1.22
N PHE A 26 11.70 31.62 -2.48
CA PHE A 26 11.36 30.27 -2.89
C PHE A 26 12.51 29.31 -2.70
N TYR A 27 12.18 28.05 -2.49
CA TYR A 27 13.16 26.99 -2.46
C TYR A 27 12.54 25.67 -2.96
N LEU A 28 13.40 24.77 -3.41
CA LEU A 28 13.05 23.40 -3.76
C LEU A 28 13.80 22.43 -2.86
N LYS A 29 13.14 21.31 -2.52
CA LYS A 29 13.70 20.24 -1.67
C LYS A 29 13.46 18.88 -2.35
N PRO A 30 14.37 18.36 -3.20
CA PRO A 30 14.39 16.95 -3.51
C PRO A 30 14.68 16.15 -2.24
N THR A 31 13.88 15.11 -2.00
CA THR A 31 13.84 14.34 -0.76
C THR A 31 13.83 12.86 -1.05
N GLY A 32 14.67 12.09 -0.35
CA GLY A 32 14.56 10.65 -0.23
C GLY A 32 14.28 10.29 1.23
N SER A 33 13.48 9.24 1.46
CA SER A 33 13.14 8.81 2.81
C SER A 33 12.85 7.33 2.90
N TYR A 34 13.03 6.80 4.09
CA TYR A 34 12.58 5.47 4.47
C TYR A 34 11.76 5.56 5.76
N PHE A 35 10.64 4.84 5.76
CA PHE A 35 9.70 4.80 6.88
C PHE A 35 9.65 3.40 7.46
N ILE A 36 9.56 3.30 8.77
CA ILE A 36 9.25 2.08 9.51
C ILE A 36 7.78 2.06 9.89
N LYS A 37 7.22 0.88 10.03
CA LYS A 37 5.84 0.70 10.48
C LYS A 37 5.69 1.13 11.94
N VAL A 38 4.61 1.85 12.22
CA VAL A 38 4.19 2.23 13.58
C VAL A 38 2.76 1.77 13.74
N THR A 39 2.41 1.28 14.94
CA THR A 39 1.06 0.77 15.21
C THR A 39 0.63 -0.32 14.21
N PRO A 40 1.29 -1.48 14.19
CA PRO A 40 0.84 -2.60 13.39
C PRO A 40 -0.57 -3.04 13.86
N VAL A 41 -1.44 -3.30 12.90
CA VAL A 41 -2.78 -3.82 13.14
C VAL A 41 -2.96 -5.11 12.35
N GLU A 42 -3.99 -5.88 12.67
CA GLU A 42 -4.37 -7.04 11.90
C GLU A 42 -4.74 -6.63 10.47
N PHE A 43 -4.18 -7.32 9.47
CA PHE A 43 -4.52 -7.04 8.08
C PHE A 43 -5.97 -7.43 7.77
N PRO A 44 -6.61 -6.81 6.76
CA PRO A 44 -7.89 -7.31 6.26
C PRO A 44 -7.72 -8.70 5.62
N ASN A 45 -8.82 -9.44 5.56
CA ASN A 45 -8.86 -10.72 4.87
C ASN A 45 -8.48 -10.56 3.39
N VAL A 46 -7.82 -11.56 2.84
CA VAL A 46 -7.53 -11.68 1.40
C VAL A 46 -8.48 -12.73 0.81
N GLY A 47 -9.62 -12.27 0.29
CA GLY A 47 -10.74 -13.16 0.03
C GLY A 47 -11.20 -13.81 1.33
N GLU A 48 -11.25 -15.13 1.38
CA GLU A 48 -11.62 -15.88 2.58
C GLU A 48 -10.45 -16.17 3.53
N LEU A 49 -9.23 -15.84 3.12
CA LEU A 49 -8.04 -16.04 3.94
C LEU A 49 -7.95 -14.99 5.03
N GLN A 50 -8.05 -15.44 6.27
CA GLN A 50 -7.81 -14.59 7.44
C GLN A 50 -6.31 -14.24 7.55
N PRO A 51 -5.94 -13.11 8.19
CA PRO A 51 -4.55 -12.72 8.41
C PRO A 51 -3.91 -13.57 9.52
N ARG A 52 -3.71 -14.84 9.22
CA ARG A 52 -3.15 -15.84 10.11
C ARG A 52 -2.01 -16.58 9.42
N ASP A 53 -1.00 -16.92 10.18
CA ASP A 53 -0.01 -17.93 9.83
C ASP A 53 -0.43 -19.24 10.47
N ARG A 54 -0.90 -20.20 9.66
CA ARG A 54 -1.44 -21.48 10.10
C ARG A 54 -0.55 -22.62 9.63
N VAL A 55 -0.25 -23.53 10.53
CA VAL A 55 0.45 -24.78 10.23
C VAL A 55 -0.44 -25.96 10.59
N PHE A 56 -0.59 -26.89 9.65
CA PHE A 56 -1.40 -28.09 9.80
C PHE A 56 -0.59 -29.36 9.58
N ASN A 57 -0.92 -30.42 10.31
CA ASN A 57 -0.63 -31.78 9.91
C ASN A 57 -1.82 -32.33 9.12
N ILE A 58 -1.55 -32.95 7.98
CA ILE A 58 -2.55 -33.49 7.06
C ILE A 58 -2.36 -35.00 6.96
N ASN A 59 -3.44 -35.73 7.21
CA ASN A 59 -3.49 -37.15 6.99
C ASN A 59 -3.61 -37.41 5.47
N PRO A 60 -2.60 -38.02 4.81
CA PRO A 60 -2.61 -38.19 3.36
C PRO A 60 -3.68 -39.17 2.84
N LEU A 61 -4.26 -40.01 3.72
CA LEU A 61 -5.28 -40.98 3.35
C LEU A 61 -6.70 -40.41 3.45
N THR A 62 -6.96 -39.56 4.45
CA THR A 62 -8.30 -39.05 4.73
C THR A 62 -8.46 -37.57 4.39
N GLY A 63 -7.36 -36.84 4.13
CA GLY A 63 -7.35 -35.39 3.97
C GLY A 63 -7.60 -34.61 5.29
N ALA A 64 -7.79 -35.30 6.41
CA ALA A 64 -8.06 -34.68 7.70
C ALA A 64 -6.91 -33.75 8.12
N GLN A 65 -7.22 -32.53 8.48
CA GLN A 65 -6.28 -31.51 8.91
C GLN A 65 -6.32 -31.33 10.42
N THR A 66 -5.15 -31.34 11.05
CA THR A 66 -4.99 -31.04 12.49
C THR A 66 -4.15 -29.79 12.61
N LEU A 67 -4.70 -28.73 13.23
CA LEU A 67 -3.99 -27.50 13.48
C LEU A 67 -2.83 -27.74 14.47
N ILE A 68 -1.62 -27.34 14.08
CA ILE A 68 -0.41 -27.43 14.91
C ILE A 68 -0.10 -26.07 15.53
N SER A 69 -0.17 -25.01 14.75
CA SER A 69 0.04 -23.65 15.23
C SER A 69 -0.80 -22.66 14.44
N GLU A 70 -1.21 -21.59 15.13
CA GLU A 70 -1.87 -20.44 14.54
C GLU A 70 -1.31 -19.18 15.18
N GLU A 71 -0.88 -18.23 14.37
CA GLU A 71 -0.37 -16.94 14.80
C GLU A 71 -1.05 -15.82 14.01
N THR A 72 -1.41 -14.72 14.69
CA THR A 72 -2.01 -13.56 14.05
C THR A 72 -0.95 -12.78 13.29
N ILE A 73 -1.19 -12.51 12.02
CA ILE A 73 -0.33 -11.65 11.21
C ILE A 73 -0.78 -10.21 11.38
N THR A 74 0.10 -9.39 11.95
CA THR A 74 -0.11 -7.96 12.11
C THR A 74 0.93 -7.19 11.31
N GLY A 75 0.54 -6.04 10.78
CA GLY A 75 1.45 -5.21 10.01
C GLY A 75 0.87 -3.84 9.68
N SER A 76 1.58 -3.13 8.86
CA SER A 76 1.18 -1.85 8.28
C SER A 76 1.88 -1.68 6.95
N PHE A 77 1.19 -1.13 5.98
CA PHE A 77 1.82 -0.74 4.71
C PHE A 77 2.53 0.61 4.77
N GLY A 78 2.81 1.14 5.98
CA GLY A 78 3.56 2.38 6.16
C GLY A 78 5.08 2.23 6.04
N GLU A 79 5.60 1.00 6.17
CA GLU A 79 7.02 0.69 6.00
C GLU A 79 7.41 0.68 4.52
N GLY A 80 8.51 1.37 4.18
CA GLY A 80 9.00 1.45 2.81
C GLY A 80 9.65 2.78 2.48
N TRP A 81 10.00 2.96 1.21
CA TRP A 81 10.70 4.15 0.75
C TRP A 81 9.77 5.19 0.13
N ARG A 82 10.18 6.44 0.21
CA ARG A 82 9.53 7.58 -0.45
C ARG A 82 10.57 8.41 -1.19
N ALA A 83 10.17 8.95 -2.34
CA ALA A 83 10.94 9.97 -3.04
C ALA A 83 10.00 11.12 -3.38
N GLY A 84 10.46 12.35 -3.20
CA GLY A 84 9.60 13.50 -3.42
C GLY A 84 10.35 14.75 -3.81
N LEU A 85 9.56 15.70 -4.27
CA LEU A 85 9.99 17.08 -4.53
C LEU A 85 9.05 18.02 -3.81
N THR A 86 9.62 18.91 -3.00
CA THR A 86 8.86 19.91 -2.25
C THR A 86 9.23 21.31 -2.72
N GLY A 87 8.24 22.09 -3.14
CA GLY A 87 8.35 23.53 -3.35
C GLY A 87 7.97 24.25 -2.05
N GLY A 88 8.77 25.22 -1.63
CA GLY A 88 8.52 26.00 -0.44
C GLY A 88 8.67 27.50 -0.66
N PHE A 89 7.89 28.25 0.11
CA PHE A 89 7.99 29.71 0.18
C PHE A 89 8.15 30.15 1.64
N ARG A 90 9.22 30.84 1.91
CA ARG A 90 9.48 31.44 3.22
C ARG A 90 8.83 32.82 3.29
N PHE A 91 7.91 33.01 4.22
CA PHE A 91 7.24 34.31 4.45
C PHE A 91 8.12 35.27 5.26
N ASN A 92 8.86 34.72 6.25
CA ASN A 92 9.75 35.45 7.14
C ASN A 92 10.80 34.51 7.75
N SER A 93 11.57 34.99 8.72
CA SER A 93 12.63 34.17 9.38
C SER A 93 12.08 32.94 10.14
N VAL A 94 10.78 32.92 10.49
CA VAL A 94 10.16 31.90 11.34
C VAL A 94 9.23 30.98 10.54
N VAL A 95 8.44 31.49 9.62
CA VAL A 95 7.35 30.75 8.97
C VAL A 95 7.60 30.55 7.49
N ALA A 96 7.41 29.32 7.03
CA ALA A 96 7.35 28.97 5.61
C ALA A 96 6.15 28.06 5.32
N PHE A 97 5.71 28.06 4.07
CA PHE A 97 4.76 27.08 3.52
C PHE A 97 5.51 26.15 2.57
N GLU A 98 5.22 24.86 2.65
CA GLU A 98 5.73 23.82 1.76
C GLU A 98 4.58 23.08 1.08
N MET A 99 4.74 22.76 -0.20
CA MET A 99 3.90 21.84 -0.96
C MET A 99 4.79 20.74 -1.51
N GLY A 100 4.66 19.54 -0.97
CA GLY A 100 5.37 18.35 -1.42
C GLY A 100 4.52 17.51 -2.37
N VAL A 101 5.19 16.87 -3.32
CA VAL A 101 4.68 15.76 -4.15
C VAL A 101 5.57 14.58 -3.88
N ASN A 102 5.03 13.48 -3.37
CA ASN A 102 5.79 12.32 -2.97
C ASN A 102 5.24 11.05 -3.61
N TYR A 103 6.12 10.24 -4.15
CA TYR A 103 5.85 8.86 -4.50
C TYR A 103 6.24 7.95 -3.33
N PHE A 104 5.38 7.03 -2.99
CA PHE A 104 5.57 6.04 -1.94
C PHE A 104 5.42 4.62 -2.48
N GLN A 105 6.28 3.73 -2.04
CA GLN A 105 6.15 2.30 -2.24
C GLN A 105 6.48 1.58 -0.94
N SER A 106 5.51 0.81 -0.43
CA SER A 106 5.73 -0.01 0.76
C SER A 106 6.63 -1.20 0.46
N ASP A 107 7.23 -1.74 1.50
CA ASP A 107 7.77 -3.08 1.45
C ASP A 107 6.64 -4.09 1.29
N LYS A 108 6.96 -5.29 0.78
CA LYS A 108 6.00 -6.38 0.69
C LYS A 108 5.72 -6.92 2.09
N GLN A 109 4.44 -7.01 2.44
CA GLN A 109 3.99 -7.52 3.74
C GLN A 109 3.23 -8.84 3.53
N THR A 110 3.54 -9.86 4.33
CA THR A 110 2.74 -11.08 4.36
C THR A 110 1.40 -10.76 5.00
N MET A 111 0.29 -11.09 4.32
CA MET A 111 -1.06 -10.85 4.79
C MET A 111 -1.74 -12.12 5.30
N ALA A 112 -1.47 -13.27 4.68
CA ALA A 112 -1.95 -14.56 5.11
C ALA A 112 -0.95 -15.65 4.69
N ARG A 113 -0.82 -16.69 5.51
CA ARG A 113 -0.01 -17.88 5.21
C ARG A 113 -0.69 -19.13 5.77
N GLN A 114 -0.70 -20.19 4.99
CA GLN A 114 -1.12 -21.51 5.46
C GLN A 114 -0.17 -22.55 4.91
N THR A 115 0.32 -23.43 5.77
CA THR A 115 1.23 -24.53 5.40
C THR A 115 0.72 -25.83 5.98
N GLY A 116 0.54 -26.83 5.14
CA GLY A 116 0.10 -28.16 5.55
C GLY A 116 1.13 -29.22 5.22
N TYR A 117 1.53 -29.99 6.22
CA TYR A 117 2.51 -31.05 6.09
C TYR A 117 1.84 -32.43 6.15
N ASN A 118 2.33 -33.34 5.34
CA ASN A 118 1.99 -34.77 5.45
C ASN A 118 2.46 -35.31 6.80
N GLN A 119 1.53 -35.79 7.62
CA GLN A 119 1.86 -36.27 8.96
C GLN A 119 2.78 -37.51 9.01
N VAL A 120 2.97 -38.22 7.88
CA VAL A 120 3.76 -39.43 7.80
C VAL A 120 5.22 -39.15 7.42
N ASN A 121 5.42 -38.30 6.40
CA ASN A 121 6.76 -38.08 5.83
C ASN A 121 7.22 -36.61 5.85
N GLY A 122 6.38 -35.68 6.40
CA GLY A 122 6.70 -34.27 6.51
C GLY A 122 6.69 -33.48 5.19
N ALA A 123 6.30 -34.08 4.06
CA ALA A 123 6.22 -33.35 2.78
C ALA A 123 5.15 -32.27 2.82
N THR A 124 5.38 -31.13 2.18
CA THR A 124 4.38 -30.05 2.06
C THR A 124 3.29 -30.47 1.08
N LEU A 125 2.05 -30.55 1.55
CA LEU A 125 0.86 -30.89 0.78
C LEU A 125 0.00 -29.67 0.48
N LEU A 126 0.08 -28.63 1.32
CA LEU A 126 -0.65 -27.37 1.15
C LEU A 126 0.29 -26.21 1.43
N SER A 127 0.32 -25.23 0.53
CA SER A 127 1.02 -23.97 0.75
C SER A 127 0.20 -22.86 0.15
N ILE A 128 -0.21 -21.91 0.98
CA ILE A 128 -0.90 -20.67 0.58
C ILE A 128 -0.11 -19.49 1.16
N HIS A 129 0.23 -18.54 0.30
CA HIS A 129 0.97 -17.36 0.73
C HIS A 129 0.44 -16.11 0.02
N SER A 130 -0.09 -15.17 0.78
CA SER A 130 -0.58 -13.88 0.32
C SER A 130 0.32 -12.76 0.78
N GLN A 131 0.78 -11.93 -0.15
CA GLN A 131 1.61 -10.76 0.11
C GLN A 131 0.99 -9.52 -0.52
N GLY A 132 0.98 -8.41 0.23
CA GLY A 132 0.52 -7.11 -0.25
C GLY A 132 1.65 -6.10 -0.37
N GLN A 133 1.52 -5.16 -1.32
CA GLN A 133 2.39 -4.01 -1.50
C GLN A 133 1.57 -2.78 -1.89
N ALA A 134 1.67 -1.71 -1.09
CA ALA A 134 0.99 -0.45 -1.37
C ALA A 134 1.89 0.50 -2.17
N LYS A 135 1.29 1.23 -3.11
CA LYS A 135 1.93 2.35 -3.83
C LYS A 135 1.01 3.55 -3.77
N ALA A 136 1.57 4.74 -3.60
CA ALA A 136 0.81 5.97 -3.54
C ALA A 136 1.59 7.15 -4.10
N LEU A 137 0.85 8.11 -4.65
CA LEU A 137 1.30 9.47 -4.92
C LEU A 137 0.51 10.40 -4.01
N ASP A 138 1.19 11.18 -3.19
CA ASP A 138 0.57 12.10 -2.25
C ASP A 138 1.02 13.55 -2.43
N LEU A 139 0.12 14.47 -2.10
CA LEU A 139 0.39 15.90 -1.94
C LEU A 139 0.48 16.20 -0.44
N THR A 140 1.47 17.02 -0.05
CA THR A 140 1.70 17.37 1.36
C THR A 140 1.82 18.87 1.57
N PRO A 141 0.67 19.61 1.62
CA PRO A 141 0.67 20.98 2.08
C PRO A 141 1.07 21.06 3.55
N SER A 142 2.04 21.90 3.88
CA SER A 142 2.64 21.93 5.23
C SER A 142 3.06 23.35 5.62
N LEU A 143 2.98 23.65 6.91
CA LEU A 143 3.58 24.82 7.53
C LEU A 143 4.88 24.41 8.23
N VAL A 144 5.90 25.20 8.03
CA VAL A 144 7.24 25.00 8.62
C VAL A 144 7.56 26.17 9.54
N PHE A 145 7.93 25.83 10.76
CA PHE A 145 8.28 26.81 11.80
C PHE A 145 9.77 26.67 12.13
N HIS A 146 10.55 27.64 11.66
CA HIS A 146 12.00 27.70 11.92
C HIS A 146 12.26 28.30 13.30
N VAL A 147 13.15 27.66 14.04
CA VAL A 147 13.65 28.21 15.31
C VAL A 147 14.81 29.17 15.00
N PRO A 148 14.74 30.44 15.40
CA PRO A 148 15.85 31.38 15.23
C PRO A 148 17.08 30.91 16.01
N THR A 149 18.14 30.58 15.29
CA THR A 149 19.41 30.12 15.86
C THR A 149 20.61 30.66 15.08
N SER A 150 21.82 30.21 15.44
CA SER A 150 23.06 30.56 14.74
C SER A 150 23.02 30.22 13.25
N LYS A 151 23.84 30.88 12.46
CA LYS A 151 23.87 30.80 10.98
C LYS A 151 24.08 29.38 10.40
N ASN A 152 24.71 28.49 11.17
CA ASN A 152 25.18 27.19 10.64
C ASN A 152 24.26 26.01 10.95
N PHE A 153 23.27 26.16 11.80
CA PHE A 153 22.32 25.11 12.15
C PHE A 153 20.93 25.73 12.32
N ARG A 154 19.97 25.24 11.56
CA ARG A 154 18.62 25.81 11.50
C ARG A 154 17.59 24.72 11.77
N PRO A 155 17.25 24.47 13.05
CA PRO A 155 16.19 23.53 13.40
C PRO A 155 14.82 24.09 13.03
N TYR A 156 13.88 23.20 12.77
CA TYR A 156 12.51 23.54 12.46
C TYR A 156 11.54 22.42 12.82
N LEU A 157 10.28 22.80 12.94
CA LEU A 157 9.14 21.89 13.05
C LEU A 157 8.26 22.04 11.81
N LYS A 158 7.63 20.96 11.38
CA LYS A 158 6.72 20.92 10.24
C LYS A 158 5.44 20.22 10.65
N ILE A 159 4.31 20.78 10.28
CA ILE A 159 2.98 20.15 10.38
C ILE A 159 2.27 20.29 9.06
N GLY A 160 1.49 19.27 8.66
CA GLY A 160 0.81 19.33 7.38
C GLY A 160 -0.25 18.25 7.22
N ALA A 161 -0.96 18.34 6.10
CA ALA A 161 -1.87 17.31 5.65
C ALA A 161 -1.17 16.40 4.65
N VAL A 162 -1.66 15.16 4.55
CA VAL A 162 -1.26 14.18 3.52
C VAL A 162 -2.50 13.87 2.70
N LEU A 163 -2.45 14.15 1.42
CA LEU A 163 -3.55 13.97 0.48
C LEU A 163 -3.12 12.93 -0.57
N PRO A 164 -3.41 11.63 -0.37
CA PRO A 164 -3.19 10.64 -1.42
C PRO A 164 -4.10 10.96 -2.62
N VAL A 165 -3.48 11.27 -3.76
CA VAL A 165 -4.19 11.63 -4.99
C VAL A 165 -4.26 10.47 -5.98
N TYR A 166 -3.37 9.50 -5.83
CA TYR A 166 -3.35 8.25 -6.58
C TYR A 166 -2.68 7.16 -5.75
N GLY A 167 -3.12 5.93 -5.91
CA GLY A 167 -2.49 4.79 -5.26
C GLY A 167 -3.33 3.53 -5.39
N TYR A 168 -2.74 2.42 -5.01
CA TYR A 168 -3.38 1.10 -4.99
C TYR A 168 -2.61 0.15 -4.07
N LEU A 169 -3.28 -0.92 -3.66
CA LEU A 169 -2.68 -2.07 -3.01
C LEU A 169 -2.71 -3.24 -3.98
N ASP A 170 -1.55 -3.73 -4.38
CA ASP A 170 -1.40 -4.99 -5.11
C ASP A 170 -1.23 -6.13 -4.10
N ILE A 171 -2.04 -7.19 -4.25
CA ILE A 171 -1.96 -8.41 -3.45
C ILE A 171 -1.68 -9.57 -4.41
N SER A 172 -0.65 -10.36 -4.08
CA SER A 172 -0.30 -11.59 -4.81
C SER A 172 -0.48 -12.79 -3.89
N THR A 173 -1.32 -13.72 -4.30
CA THR A 173 -1.58 -14.98 -3.58
C THR A 173 -1.12 -16.15 -4.44
N THR A 174 -0.23 -16.97 -3.88
CA THR A 174 0.18 -18.24 -4.48
C THR A 174 -0.44 -19.39 -3.70
N VAL A 175 -0.99 -20.35 -4.41
CA VAL A 175 -1.61 -21.56 -3.85
C VAL A 175 -0.96 -22.79 -4.49
N ASN A 176 -0.50 -23.71 -3.66
CA ASN A 176 -0.15 -25.06 -4.06
C ASN A 176 -0.92 -26.01 -3.15
N ASP A 177 -1.96 -26.64 -3.66
CA ASP A 177 -2.79 -27.57 -2.92
C ASP A 177 -2.77 -28.93 -3.59
N GLN A 178 -2.27 -29.93 -2.88
CA GLN A 178 -2.26 -31.34 -3.27
C GLN A 178 -3.26 -32.15 -2.44
N THR A 179 -4.02 -31.50 -1.57
CA THR A 179 -5.00 -32.13 -0.67
C THR A 179 -6.39 -32.20 -1.26
N GLY A 180 -6.66 -31.34 -2.25
CA GLY A 180 -7.98 -31.14 -2.82
C GLY A 180 -8.88 -30.18 -2.05
N ALA A 181 -8.45 -29.64 -0.91
CA ALA A 181 -9.27 -28.76 -0.09
C ALA A 181 -9.65 -27.47 -0.86
N ILE A 182 -8.65 -26.74 -1.38
CA ILE A 182 -8.89 -25.54 -2.20
C ILE A 182 -9.25 -25.90 -3.63
N ALA A 183 -8.63 -26.97 -4.16
CA ALA A 183 -8.88 -27.40 -5.54
C ALA A 183 -10.37 -27.73 -5.79
N SER A 184 -11.03 -28.40 -4.85
CA SER A 184 -12.45 -28.75 -4.94
C SER A 184 -13.40 -27.55 -4.83
N GLU A 185 -12.99 -26.46 -4.17
CA GLU A 185 -13.74 -25.20 -4.14
C GLU A 185 -13.74 -24.49 -5.51
N ILE A 186 -12.62 -24.60 -6.24
CA ILE A 186 -12.49 -24.05 -7.60
C ILE A 186 -13.31 -24.91 -8.59
N ASN A 187 -13.14 -26.23 -8.52
CA ASN A 187 -13.90 -27.19 -9.30
C ASN A 187 -13.93 -28.54 -8.57
N PRO A 188 -15.12 -29.10 -8.26
CA PRO A 188 -15.26 -30.38 -7.57
C PRO A 188 -14.55 -31.58 -8.26
N ALA A 189 -14.22 -31.47 -9.55
CA ALA A 189 -13.46 -32.48 -10.27
C ALA A 189 -11.93 -32.40 -10.03
N PHE A 190 -11.44 -31.35 -9.37
CA PHE A 190 -10.01 -31.19 -9.11
C PHE A 190 -9.60 -31.84 -7.77
N ARG A 191 -8.47 -32.54 -7.81
CA ARG A 191 -7.80 -33.09 -6.63
C ARG A 191 -6.60 -32.27 -6.17
N ALA A 192 -6.05 -31.42 -7.06
CA ALA A 192 -4.92 -30.58 -6.77
C ALA A 192 -4.99 -29.30 -7.62
N VAL A 193 -4.39 -28.21 -7.11
CA VAL A 193 -4.27 -26.95 -7.82
C VAL A 193 -2.95 -26.26 -7.53
N GLU A 194 -2.34 -25.70 -8.57
CA GLU A 194 -1.27 -24.72 -8.49
C GLU A 194 -1.79 -23.43 -9.13
N LEU A 195 -1.84 -22.35 -8.36
CA LEU A 195 -2.50 -21.11 -8.77
C LEU A 195 -1.72 -19.89 -8.28
N THR A 196 -1.61 -18.88 -9.13
CA THR A 196 -1.22 -17.51 -8.77
C THR A 196 -2.38 -16.56 -9.08
N ARG A 197 -2.81 -15.81 -8.08
CA ARG A 197 -3.84 -14.79 -8.18
C ARG A 197 -3.25 -13.43 -7.77
N GLU A 198 -3.41 -12.42 -8.63
CA GLU A 198 -3.04 -11.05 -8.33
C GLU A 198 -4.31 -10.18 -8.30
N GLU A 199 -4.44 -9.38 -7.26
CA GLU A 199 -5.56 -8.50 -7.02
C GLU A 199 -5.06 -7.08 -6.83
N ARG A 200 -5.78 -6.12 -7.40
CA ARG A 200 -5.57 -4.69 -7.18
C ARG A 200 -6.74 -4.10 -6.45
N ILE A 201 -6.45 -3.41 -5.35
CA ILE A 201 -7.46 -2.68 -4.58
C ILE A 201 -7.21 -1.19 -4.73
N GLU A 202 -8.20 -0.48 -5.26
CA GLU A 202 -8.20 0.98 -5.33
C GLU A 202 -8.72 1.59 -4.04
N PRO A 203 -8.10 2.70 -3.57
CA PRO A 203 -8.52 3.38 -2.36
C PRO A 203 -9.63 4.39 -2.62
N ARG A 204 -10.38 4.72 -1.57
CA ARG A 204 -11.20 5.94 -1.51
C ARG A 204 -10.33 7.14 -1.17
N PRO A 205 -10.69 8.34 -1.66
CA PRO A 205 -10.05 9.57 -1.23
C PRO A 205 -10.05 9.69 0.30
N THR A 206 -8.93 10.07 0.87
CA THR A 206 -8.73 10.26 2.31
C THR A 206 -7.82 11.44 2.58
N ILE A 207 -7.82 11.90 3.82
CA ILE A 207 -6.91 12.93 4.31
C ILE A 207 -6.19 12.37 5.51
N GLY A 208 -4.86 12.38 5.47
CA GLY A 208 -3.99 12.11 6.60
C GLY A 208 -3.33 13.38 7.12
N PHE A 209 -2.49 13.23 8.12
CA PHE A 209 -1.67 14.32 8.63
C PHE A 209 -0.22 13.87 8.83
N LEU A 210 0.69 14.85 8.86
CA LEU A 210 2.08 14.66 9.16
C LEU A 210 2.58 15.68 10.18
N GLY A 211 3.57 15.27 10.97
CA GLY A 211 4.36 16.12 11.81
C GLY A 211 5.83 15.73 11.67
N ALA A 212 6.72 16.73 11.58
CA ALA A 212 8.15 16.45 11.52
C ALA A 212 8.95 17.44 12.36
N ALA A 213 10.10 16.96 12.84
CA ALA A 213 11.15 17.77 13.41
C ALA A 213 12.42 17.56 12.59
N GLY A 214 13.08 18.64 12.23
CA GLY A 214 14.25 18.56 11.39
C GLY A 214 15.21 19.72 11.56
N PHE A 215 16.30 19.65 10.81
CA PHE A 215 17.28 20.72 10.74
C PHE A 215 17.81 20.88 9.32
N SER A 216 18.33 22.06 9.03
CA SER A 216 19.09 22.31 7.80
C SER A 216 20.44 22.96 8.12
N VAL A 217 21.46 22.55 7.37
CA VAL A 217 22.84 23.04 7.46
C VAL A 217 23.25 23.59 6.09
N PRO A 218 23.61 24.89 5.99
CA PRO A 218 24.13 25.44 4.74
C PRO A 218 25.44 24.75 4.35
N ILE A 219 25.52 24.31 3.09
CA ILE A 219 26.74 23.76 2.47
C ILE A 219 27.28 24.65 1.35
N GLY A 220 26.54 25.70 1.04
CA GLY A 220 26.87 26.75 0.08
C GLY A 220 25.95 27.94 0.20
N ASN A 221 26.12 28.94 -0.65
CA ASN A 221 25.33 30.18 -0.58
C ASN A 221 23.84 29.95 -0.81
N LYS A 222 23.47 28.98 -1.66
CA LYS A 222 22.08 28.68 -2.05
C LYS A 222 21.69 27.23 -1.76
N ILE A 223 22.60 26.43 -1.23
CA ILE A 223 22.38 24.99 -1.02
C ILE A 223 22.51 24.69 0.47
N SER A 224 21.57 23.94 1.00
CA SER A 224 21.63 23.40 2.37
C SER A 224 21.31 21.92 2.34
N PHE A 225 21.99 21.14 3.15
CA PHE A 225 21.57 19.79 3.50
C PHE A 225 20.47 19.87 4.54
N PHE A 226 19.49 18.98 4.50
CA PHE A 226 18.49 18.83 5.56
C PHE A 226 18.26 17.38 5.92
N SER A 227 17.82 17.19 7.17
CA SER A 227 17.31 15.91 7.65
C SER A 227 16.10 16.17 8.56
N GLU A 228 15.10 15.30 8.48
CA GLU A 228 13.85 15.36 9.25
C GLU A 228 13.51 13.97 9.78
N ILE A 229 13.03 13.89 11.02
CA ILE A 229 12.25 12.75 11.50
C ILE A 229 10.79 13.13 11.29
N GLU A 230 10.04 12.32 10.58
CA GLU A 230 8.66 12.59 10.19
C GLU A 230 7.74 11.44 10.61
N TYR A 231 6.65 11.78 11.27
CA TYR A 231 5.54 10.88 11.54
C TYR A 231 4.38 11.20 10.62
N ARG A 232 3.81 10.18 10.00
CA ARG A 232 2.59 10.26 9.19
C ARG A 232 1.53 9.34 9.73
N ASN A 233 0.28 9.80 9.73
CA ASN A 233 -0.89 8.97 9.98
C ASN A 233 -1.86 9.09 8.79
N VAL A 234 -2.00 8.02 8.03
CA VAL A 234 -2.82 7.98 6.82
C VAL A 234 -3.58 6.66 6.80
N SER A 235 -4.84 6.71 7.18
CA SER A 235 -5.77 5.58 7.09
C SER A 235 -6.51 5.62 5.75
N VAL A 236 -6.45 4.53 5.00
CA VAL A 236 -7.03 4.40 3.66
C VAL A 236 -8.05 3.28 3.66
N SER A 237 -9.24 3.52 3.09
CA SER A 237 -10.27 2.49 2.94
C SER A 237 -10.39 2.02 1.50
N SER A 238 -10.76 0.73 1.33
CA SER A 238 -11.01 0.13 0.03
C SER A 238 -12.21 0.77 -0.68
N LYS A 239 -12.11 0.94 -2.00
CA LYS A 239 -13.18 1.42 -2.89
C LYS A 239 -13.67 0.30 -3.79
N GLU A 240 -12.76 -0.27 -4.57
CA GLU A 240 -13.03 -1.37 -5.49
C GLU A 240 -11.81 -2.29 -5.60
N LYS A 241 -12.07 -3.53 -6.00
CA LYS A 241 -11.06 -4.56 -6.23
C LYS A 241 -11.24 -5.15 -7.62
N GLU A 242 -10.13 -5.45 -8.27
CA GLU A 242 -10.07 -6.23 -9.49
C GLU A 242 -9.04 -7.36 -9.34
N ILE A 243 -9.41 -8.60 -9.73
CA ILE A 243 -8.43 -9.66 -9.98
C ILE A 243 -7.81 -9.37 -11.35
N THR A 244 -6.52 -8.98 -11.34
CA THR A 244 -5.78 -8.60 -12.54
C THR A 244 -5.08 -9.77 -13.20
N ARG A 245 -4.82 -10.85 -12.44
CA ARG A 245 -4.20 -12.07 -12.92
C ARG A 245 -4.78 -13.27 -12.17
N PHE A 246 -5.07 -14.33 -12.91
CA PHE A 246 -5.49 -15.62 -12.39
C PHE A 246 -4.94 -16.70 -13.32
N GLU A 247 -3.88 -17.34 -12.92
CA GLU A 247 -3.14 -18.29 -13.75
C GLU A 247 -2.72 -19.50 -12.95
N GLY A 248 -2.93 -20.68 -13.50
CA GLY A 248 -2.56 -21.89 -12.82
C GLY A 248 -2.95 -23.15 -13.55
N THR A 249 -2.93 -24.25 -12.84
CA THR A 249 -3.30 -25.58 -13.35
C THR A 249 -4.07 -26.33 -12.28
N GLY A 250 -5.30 -26.75 -12.61
CA GLY A 250 -6.06 -27.75 -11.86
C GLY A 250 -5.71 -29.17 -12.34
N THR A 251 -5.55 -30.10 -11.43
CA THR A 251 -5.38 -31.53 -11.76
C THR A 251 -6.63 -32.28 -11.36
N THR A 252 -7.29 -32.93 -12.32
CA THR A 252 -8.52 -33.70 -12.08
C THR A 252 -8.25 -34.99 -11.30
N LEU A 253 -9.32 -35.62 -10.81
CA LEU A 253 -9.26 -36.94 -10.16
C LEU A 253 -8.65 -38.02 -11.08
N THR A 254 -8.81 -37.89 -12.41
CA THR A 254 -8.21 -38.78 -13.42
C THR A 254 -6.76 -38.43 -13.75
N GLY A 255 -6.19 -37.35 -13.20
CA GLY A 255 -4.83 -36.90 -13.45
C GLY A 255 -4.67 -35.95 -14.64
N THR A 256 -5.77 -35.57 -15.31
CA THR A 256 -5.73 -34.60 -16.42
C THR A 256 -5.41 -33.22 -15.87
N ARG A 257 -4.48 -32.50 -16.51
CA ARG A 257 -4.15 -31.10 -16.18
C ARG A 257 -5.02 -30.15 -17.01
N VAL A 258 -5.70 -29.24 -16.33
CA VAL A 258 -6.60 -28.24 -16.91
C VAL A 258 -6.04 -26.85 -16.60
N PRO A 259 -5.76 -26.02 -17.60
CA PRO A 259 -5.30 -24.66 -17.35
C PRO A 259 -6.40 -23.82 -16.70
N LEU A 260 -6.00 -22.98 -15.73
CA LEU A 260 -6.84 -21.99 -15.09
C LEU A 260 -6.41 -20.61 -15.59
N THR A 261 -7.37 -19.82 -16.03
CA THR A 261 -7.16 -18.48 -16.57
C THR A 261 -8.15 -17.49 -15.98
N ILE A 262 -7.93 -16.20 -16.18
CA ILE A 262 -8.83 -15.14 -15.71
C ILE A 262 -10.27 -15.30 -16.24
N ASP A 263 -10.45 -15.93 -17.41
CA ASP A 263 -11.78 -16.18 -18.01
C ASP A 263 -12.59 -17.22 -17.22
N ASN A 264 -11.96 -17.99 -16.35
CA ASN A 264 -12.63 -18.93 -15.45
C ASN A 264 -13.22 -18.25 -14.22
N VAL A 265 -12.91 -16.96 -13.99
CA VAL A 265 -13.34 -16.22 -12.79
C VAL A 265 -14.63 -15.46 -13.10
N PRO A 266 -15.75 -15.75 -12.39
CA PRO A 266 -17.00 -15.01 -12.55
C PRO A 266 -16.81 -13.51 -12.29
N THR A 267 -17.61 -12.67 -12.94
CA THR A 267 -17.56 -11.21 -12.79
C THR A 267 -17.69 -10.77 -11.32
N ALA A 268 -18.57 -11.42 -10.56
CA ALA A 268 -18.77 -11.13 -9.14
C ALA A 268 -17.54 -11.38 -8.27
N GLN A 269 -16.67 -12.30 -8.66
CA GLN A 269 -15.41 -12.57 -7.95
C GLN A 269 -14.27 -11.71 -8.48
N ARG A 270 -14.28 -11.46 -9.82
CA ARG A 270 -13.23 -10.66 -10.47
C ARG A 270 -13.28 -9.20 -10.08
N TYR A 271 -14.47 -8.63 -9.95
CA TYR A 271 -14.70 -7.23 -9.61
C TYR A 271 -15.53 -7.14 -8.33
N THR A 272 -15.08 -6.38 -7.35
CA THR A 272 -15.79 -6.17 -6.09
C THR A 272 -15.88 -4.69 -5.75
N ASP A 273 -17.07 -4.20 -5.46
CA ASP A 273 -17.29 -2.87 -4.94
C ASP A 273 -17.43 -2.91 -3.41
N TYR A 274 -16.70 -2.03 -2.69
CA TYR A 274 -16.69 -2.02 -1.22
C TYR A 274 -17.65 -1.01 -0.63
N HIS A 275 -18.49 -1.46 0.29
CA HIS A 275 -19.56 -0.69 0.93
C HIS A 275 -19.37 -0.56 2.44
N LYS A 276 -19.94 0.48 3.08
CA LYS A 276 -19.97 0.58 4.54
C LYS A 276 -20.89 -0.46 5.17
N LYS A 277 -21.89 -0.89 4.41
CA LYS A 277 -22.91 -1.86 4.82
C LYS A 277 -23.23 -2.74 3.63
N ILE A 278 -23.34 -4.03 3.90
CA ILE A 278 -23.94 -5.01 2.99
C ILE A 278 -25.22 -5.54 3.63
N ASP A 279 -26.18 -5.92 2.82
CA ASP A 279 -27.48 -6.46 3.26
C ASP A 279 -28.03 -7.49 2.24
N GLN A 280 -29.28 -7.92 2.41
CA GLN A 280 -29.91 -8.93 1.56
C GLN A 280 -30.03 -8.55 0.07
N ASN A 281 -29.84 -7.27 -0.28
CA ASN A 281 -29.87 -6.79 -1.67
C ASN A 281 -28.47 -6.68 -2.27
N SER A 282 -27.43 -6.85 -1.47
CA SER A 282 -26.04 -6.81 -1.92
C SER A 282 -25.69 -8.07 -2.72
N ASN A 283 -24.84 -7.90 -3.75
CA ASN A 283 -24.42 -9.01 -4.60
C ASN A 283 -23.31 -9.85 -3.93
N VAL A 284 -23.67 -10.58 -2.90
CA VAL A 284 -22.79 -11.48 -2.15
C VAL A 284 -23.26 -12.92 -2.26
N PRO A 285 -22.35 -13.91 -2.31
CA PRO A 285 -22.72 -15.32 -2.32
C PRO A 285 -23.63 -15.66 -1.14
N GLY A 286 -24.71 -16.42 -1.42
CA GLY A 286 -25.71 -16.79 -0.41
C GLY A 286 -26.91 -15.85 -0.34
N ASN A 287 -26.88 -14.68 -0.91
CA ASN A 287 -28.09 -13.84 -1.06
C ASN A 287 -29.00 -14.35 -2.18
N ALA A 288 -30.30 -14.21 -1.99
CA ALA A 288 -31.29 -14.66 -2.97
C ALA A 288 -31.16 -14.00 -4.36
N ASN A 289 -30.63 -12.79 -4.38
CA ASN A 289 -30.44 -11.99 -5.61
C ASN A 289 -28.99 -12.02 -6.12
N TYR A 290 -28.18 -12.99 -5.65
CA TYR A 290 -26.79 -13.11 -6.14
C TYR A 290 -26.75 -13.37 -7.64
N ASP A 291 -25.95 -12.57 -8.32
CA ASP A 291 -25.77 -12.62 -9.78
C ASP A 291 -24.25 -12.71 -10.08
N PRO A 292 -23.74 -13.85 -10.55
CA PRO A 292 -22.31 -14.03 -10.85
C PRO A 292 -21.79 -13.15 -11.98
N ASP A 293 -22.68 -12.62 -12.84
CA ASP A 293 -22.32 -11.79 -13.99
C ASP A 293 -22.25 -10.30 -13.65
N LYS A 294 -22.63 -9.91 -12.43
CA LYS A 294 -22.46 -8.56 -11.91
C LYS A 294 -21.28 -8.49 -10.94
N LYS A 295 -20.78 -7.27 -10.69
CA LYS A 295 -19.76 -7.04 -9.66
C LYS A 295 -20.25 -7.55 -8.31
N GLY A 296 -19.37 -8.16 -7.54
CA GLY A 296 -19.63 -8.54 -6.17
C GLY A 296 -19.59 -7.35 -5.21
N ASP A 297 -20.25 -7.46 -4.08
CA ASP A 297 -20.23 -6.47 -3.00
C ASP A 297 -19.50 -7.04 -1.78
N ASP A 298 -18.73 -6.18 -1.06
CA ASP A 298 -18.06 -6.56 0.18
C ASP A 298 -17.99 -5.37 1.14
N LEU A 299 -17.68 -5.66 2.41
CA LEU A 299 -17.47 -4.64 3.42
C LEU A 299 -16.12 -3.95 3.25
N ARG A 300 -16.11 -2.63 3.49
CA ARG A 300 -14.85 -1.85 3.46
C ARG A 300 -13.86 -2.37 4.47
N SER A 301 -12.64 -2.54 4.00
CA SER A 301 -11.47 -2.73 4.82
C SER A 301 -10.65 -1.42 4.92
N TYR A 302 -9.82 -1.35 5.95
CA TYR A 302 -8.96 -0.21 6.22
C TYR A 302 -7.53 -0.67 6.37
N ILE A 303 -6.61 0.08 5.77
CA ILE A 303 -5.16 -0.12 5.94
C ILE A 303 -4.51 1.19 6.34
N ASN A 304 -3.39 1.12 7.05
CA ASN A 304 -2.57 2.26 7.37
C ASN A 304 -1.33 2.28 6.47
N ILE A 305 -1.11 3.40 5.77
CA ILE A 305 0.07 3.69 4.96
C ILE A 305 0.95 4.78 5.57
N GLY A 306 0.69 5.15 6.81
CA GLY A 306 1.51 6.04 7.63
C GLY A 306 2.63 5.29 8.34
N GLY A 307 3.54 6.04 8.96
CA GLY A 307 4.70 5.48 9.66
C GLY A 307 5.56 6.56 10.28
N LEU A 308 6.66 6.15 10.92
CA LEU A 308 7.73 7.03 11.36
C LEU A 308 8.91 6.85 10.40
N GLY A 309 9.44 7.94 9.88
CA GLY A 309 10.52 7.86 8.91
C GLY A 309 11.57 8.95 9.07
N MET A 310 12.66 8.77 8.35
CA MET A 310 13.72 9.74 8.22
C MET A 310 13.78 10.25 6.80
N ASN A 311 13.66 11.56 6.64
CA ASN A 311 13.81 12.26 5.37
C ASN A 311 15.21 12.87 5.30
N VAL A 312 15.85 12.78 4.14
CA VAL A 312 17.11 13.45 3.86
C VAL A 312 17.07 14.06 2.47
N GLY A 313 17.77 15.16 2.28
CA GLY A 313 17.82 15.80 0.97
C GLY A 313 18.59 17.10 0.94
N LEU A 314 18.43 17.80 -0.19
CA LEU A 314 19.01 19.11 -0.41
C LEU A 314 17.90 20.16 -0.49
N LYS A 315 18.19 21.35 0.04
CA LYS A 315 17.34 22.53 -0.09
C LYS A 315 18.07 23.54 -0.97
N LEU A 316 17.47 23.85 -2.11
CA LEU A 316 17.97 24.80 -3.11
C LEU A 316 17.18 26.11 -2.98
N ALA A 317 17.81 27.19 -2.53
CA ALA A 317 17.19 28.50 -2.39
C ALA A 317 17.43 29.38 -3.62
N PHE A 318 16.44 30.19 -3.96
CA PHE A 318 16.47 31.09 -5.13
C PHE A 318 16.44 32.55 -4.72
#